data_88cb64d89417e620a41e1005c1db6fe0
#
_entry.id   88cb64d89417e620a41e1005c1db6fe0
#
_cell.length_a   1.000
_cell.length_b   1.000
_cell.length_c   1.000
_cell.angle_alpha   90.00
_cell.angle_beta   90.00
_cell.angle_gamma   90.00
#
_symmetry.space_group_name_H-M   'P 1'
#
loop_
_entity.id
_entity.type
_entity.pdbx_description
1 polymer ?
#
loop_
_entity_poly.entity_id
_entity_poly.type
_entity_poly.pdbx_seq_one_letter_code
_entity_poly.pdbx_strand_id
1 'polypeptide(L)'
;MTVPLDTVNDIRPMDAAGRSRSEIARVLHVSRNTVAKYADMEDMSPAAPMPRRRGRPALEGNEEWVAGVLEADLGAPRKQRHTARRIYDRLVAERGYGGSYSTVQRFVRELRLARAAAGGEGYLELEWAPGTCQVDFGNFRAAVGGRTLDLKLLVATLPHSNDRQCVALMSQRSECLCAGLLEIFRRWGRAPAAMVLDNATEAGRMVRGEVTESRLFSQFRAHYRFESRYCNPYSGNEKGSVENAVGFLRRNLLVPVPAFGALPELNAFLAEGCARVNAAARCRDGRPHGEAYREDLAAMRALPGVEFDAVRWVTARADKRGYVEADGREYVAGPAWHGRSLLVGMRASTVEILADRGRRVAVLPRAFGEGPAVRNPLSLVPAIIARPRAFGESTIRRDMPPGLVEGIDRMDSAGRRRTLRSIGRASESSGFEAACEAALRVVEGGRVPDDATVDVLARRIAGGGGGAGGADLSVYDGFLKGAVADGR
;
A
#
# COMPACT_ATOMS: atom_id res chain seq x y z
N MET A 1 -33.82 -23.87 -44.07
CA MET A 1 -33.61 -25.07 -43.21
C MET A 1 -32.38 -25.79 -43.75
N THR A 2 -31.44 -26.09 -42.90
CA THR A 2 -30.24 -26.85 -43.27
C THR A 2 -30.61 -28.32 -43.23
N VAL A 3 -30.42 -29.04 -44.34
CA VAL A 3 -30.71 -30.48 -44.39
C VAL A 3 -29.74 -31.21 -43.46
N PRO A 4 -30.18 -32.19 -42.66
CA PRO A 4 -29.30 -32.99 -41.82
C PRO A 4 -28.20 -33.67 -42.64
N LEU A 5 -26.98 -33.77 -42.02
CA LEU A 5 -25.82 -34.34 -42.73
C LEU A 5 -26.06 -35.81 -43.14
N ASP A 6 -26.81 -36.57 -42.33
CA ASP A 6 -27.20 -37.94 -42.62
C ASP A 6 -28.00 -38.05 -43.92
N THR A 7 -28.96 -37.14 -44.14
CA THR A 7 -29.72 -37.06 -45.38
C THR A 7 -28.84 -36.76 -46.62
N VAL A 8 -27.82 -35.91 -46.41
CA VAL A 8 -26.84 -35.60 -47.46
C VAL A 8 -25.95 -36.80 -47.77
N ASN A 9 -25.57 -37.57 -46.76
CA ASN A 9 -24.80 -38.80 -46.89
C ASN A 9 -25.59 -39.90 -47.65
N ASP A 10 -26.93 -39.90 -47.60
CA ASP A 10 -27.77 -40.80 -48.32
C ASP A 10 -27.99 -40.37 -49.78
N ILE A 11 -28.09 -39.07 -50.05
CA ILE A 11 -28.28 -38.50 -51.37
C ILE A 11 -27.21 -38.97 -52.39
N ARG A 12 -25.94 -38.77 -52.00
CA ARG A 12 -24.80 -38.99 -52.89
C ARG A 12 -24.59 -40.44 -53.29
N PRO A 13 -24.64 -41.42 -52.38
CA PRO A 13 -24.59 -42.84 -52.79
C PRO A 13 -25.76 -43.29 -53.66
N MET A 14 -26.99 -42.77 -53.39
CA MET A 14 -28.18 -43.12 -54.23
C MET A 14 -28.06 -42.51 -55.62
N ASP A 15 -27.56 -41.28 -55.75
CA ASP A 15 -27.30 -40.65 -57.05
C ASP A 15 -26.21 -41.41 -57.84
N ALA A 16 -25.11 -41.76 -57.17
CA ALA A 16 -23.99 -42.54 -57.69
C ALA A 16 -24.45 -43.96 -58.15
N ALA A 17 -25.43 -44.50 -57.44
CA ALA A 17 -26.08 -45.82 -57.86
C ALA A 17 -27.06 -45.69 -59.03
N GLY A 18 -27.17 -44.51 -59.65
CA GLY A 18 -28.01 -44.28 -60.83
C GLY A 18 -29.52 -44.12 -60.55
N ARG A 19 -29.93 -43.91 -59.29
CA ARG A 19 -31.35 -43.63 -58.98
C ARG A 19 -31.75 -42.25 -59.48
N SER A 20 -32.99 -42.14 -59.96
CA SER A 20 -33.48 -40.85 -60.42
C SER A 20 -33.62 -39.85 -59.27
N ARG A 21 -33.24 -38.56 -59.46
CA ARG A 21 -33.35 -37.50 -58.48
C ARG A 21 -34.75 -37.31 -57.91
N SER A 22 -35.79 -37.64 -58.70
CA SER A 22 -37.19 -37.65 -58.26
C SER A 22 -37.48 -38.77 -57.26
N GLU A 23 -36.91 -39.94 -57.47
CA GLU A 23 -37.02 -41.09 -56.57
C GLU A 23 -36.29 -40.85 -55.25
N ILE A 24 -35.04 -40.32 -55.31
CA ILE A 24 -34.26 -39.94 -54.13
C ILE A 24 -35.01 -38.88 -53.28
N ALA A 25 -35.57 -37.87 -53.92
CA ALA A 25 -36.37 -36.83 -53.27
C ALA A 25 -37.56 -37.40 -52.50
N ARG A 26 -38.27 -38.41 -53.12
CA ARG A 26 -39.39 -39.08 -52.50
C ARG A 26 -38.99 -39.97 -51.32
N VAL A 27 -37.91 -40.73 -51.47
CA VAL A 27 -37.42 -41.65 -50.43
C VAL A 27 -36.91 -40.91 -49.20
N LEU A 28 -36.18 -39.84 -49.43
CA LEU A 28 -35.56 -39.04 -48.32
C LEU A 28 -36.43 -37.87 -47.84
N HIS A 29 -37.67 -37.76 -48.40
CA HIS A 29 -38.61 -36.67 -48.06
C HIS A 29 -38.00 -35.24 -48.16
N VAL A 30 -37.16 -35.00 -49.15
CA VAL A 30 -36.56 -33.73 -49.48
C VAL A 30 -36.98 -33.18 -50.82
N SER A 31 -36.77 -31.89 -51.09
CA SER A 31 -37.06 -31.31 -52.36
C SER A 31 -36.09 -31.83 -53.46
N ARG A 32 -36.57 -31.98 -54.71
CA ARG A 32 -35.73 -32.35 -55.85
C ARG A 32 -34.56 -31.36 -56.04
N ASN A 33 -34.80 -30.07 -55.76
CA ASN A 33 -33.74 -29.07 -55.81
C ASN A 33 -32.65 -29.29 -54.70
N THR A 34 -33.06 -29.83 -53.57
CA THR A 34 -32.12 -30.22 -52.50
C THR A 34 -31.27 -31.41 -52.97
N VAL A 35 -31.87 -32.42 -53.57
CA VAL A 35 -31.12 -33.55 -54.10
C VAL A 35 -30.14 -33.10 -55.19
N ALA A 36 -30.57 -32.30 -56.17
CA ALA A 36 -29.72 -31.77 -57.23
C ALA A 36 -28.51 -30.96 -56.59
N LYS A 37 -28.78 -30.07 -55.62
CA LYS A 37 -27.77 -29.32 -54.99
C LYS A 37 -26.67 -30.18 -54.36
N TYR A 38 -27.00 -31.19 -53.59
CA TYR A 38 -26.03 -32.04 -52.91
C TYR A 38 -25.45 -33.18 -53.78
N ALA A 39 -26.13 -33.60 -54.79
CA ALA A 39 -25.60 -34.55 -55.80
C ALA A 39 -24.52 -33.87 -56.67
N ASP A 40 -24.79 -32.64 -57.13
CA ASP A 40 -23.87 -31.86 -57.98
C ASP A 40 -22.76 -31.12 -57.21
N MET A 41 -22.77 -31.11 -55.87
CA MET A 41 -21.78 -30.43 -55.09
C MET A 41 -20.46 -31.21 -55.10
N GLU A 42 -19.44 -30.67 -55.74
CA GLU A 42 -18.11 -31.31 -55.82
C GLU A 42 -17.34 -31.23 -54.54
N ASP A 43 -17.34 -30.06 -53.88
CA ASP A 43 -16.63 -29.81 -52.64
C ASP A 43 -17.57 -29.76 -51.43
N MET A 44 -17.45 -30.74 -50.54
CA MET A 44 -18.16 -30.85 -49.28
C MET A 44 -17.33 -30.38 -48.09
N SER A 45 -16.17 -29.78 -48.33
CA SER A 45 -15.34 -29.22 -47.24
C SER A 45 -16.10 -28.17 -46.43
N PRO A 46 -15.94 -28.14 -45.13
CA PRO A 46 -16.59 -27.13 -44.30
C PRO A 46 -16.15 -25.72 -44.72
N ALA A 47 -17.08 -24.94 -45.26
CA ALA A 47 -16.81 -23.54 -45.53
C ALA A 47 -16.64 -22.75 -44.21
N ALA A 48 -15.70 -21.81 -44.17
CA ALA A 48 -15.54 -20.90 -43.05
C ALA A 48 -16.89 -20.19 -42.77
N PRO A 49 -17.38 -20.20 -41.52
CA PRO A 49 -18.64 -19.55 -41.20
C PRO A 49 -18.53 -18.05 -41.41
N MET A 50 -19.26 -17.55 -42.39
CA MET A 50 -19.34 -16.10 -42.65
C MET A 50 -20.03 -15.43 -41.46
N PRO A 51 -19.42 -14.40 -40.84
CA PRO A 51 -20.05 -13.70 -39.75
C PRO A 51 -21.35 -13.05 -40.22
N ARG A 52 -22.48 -13.47 -39.63
CA ARG A 52 -23.78 -12.87 -39.91
C ARG A 52 -23.80 -11.43 -39.41
N ARG A 53 -23.77 -10.47 -40.29
CA ARG A 53 -24.07 -9.06 -39.94
C ARG A 53 -25.55 -8.99 -39.56
N ARG A 54 -25.82 -8.92 -38.23
CA ARG A 54 -27.18 -8.62 -37.76
C ARG A 54 -27.45 -7.14 -38.02
N GLY A 55 -28.47 -6.84 -38.83
CA GLY A 55 -28.98 -5.49 -39.01
C GLY A 55 -29.37 -4.87 -37.67
N ARG A 56 -29.28 -3.56 -37.56
CA ARG A 56 -29.61 -2.81 -36.36
C ARG A 56 -30.71 -1.79 -36.62
N PRO A 57 -31.92 -2.23 -36.97
CA PRO A 57 -32.99 -1.30 -37.36
C PRO A 57 -33.31 -0.28 -36.30
N ALA A 58 -33.09 -0.60 -35.01
CA ALA A 58 -33.30 0.37 -33.92
C ALA A 58 -32.31 1.54 -33.92
N LEU A 59 -31.12 1.40 -34.55
CA LEU A 59 -30.09 2.47 -34.63
C LEU A 59 -30.09 3.19 -35.97
N GLU A 60 -30.95 2.74 -36.90
CA GLU A 60 -31.03 3.33 -38.22
C GLU A 60 -31.26 4.85 -38.14
N GLY A 61 -30.46 5.64 -38.87
CA GLY A 61 -30.46 7.09 -38.84
C GLY A 61 -29.70 7.73 -37.64
N ASN A 62 -29.19 6.94 -36.69
CA ASN A 62 -28.40 7.45 -35.55
C ASN A 62 -26.94 6.97 -35.57
N GLU A 63 -26.58 6.08 -36.49
CA GLU A 63 -25.23 5.48 -36.54
C GLU A 63 -24.13 6.53 -36.80
N GLU A 64 -24.40 7.46 -37.75
CA GLU A 64 -23.47 8.55 -38.08
C GLU A 64 -23.28 9.51 -36.92
N TRP A 65 -24.34 9.83 -36.19
CA TRP A 65 -24.28 10.68 -35.02
C TRP A 65 -23.41 10.06 -33.91
N VAL A 66 -23.58 8.76 -33.63
CA VAL A 66 -22.74 8.06 -32.64
C VAL A 66 -21.29 8.02 -33.11
N ALA A 67 -21.05 7.80 -34.40
CA ALA A 67 -19.69 7.82 -34.95
C ALA A 67 -19.05 9.22 -34.82
N GLY A 68 -19.80 10.29 -35.09
CA GLY A 68 -19.36 11.67 -34.94
C GLY A 68 -19.04 12.04 -33.48
N VAL A 69 -19.85 11.61 -32.52
CA VAL A 69 -19.57 11.80 -31.09
C VAL A 69 -18.25 11.13 -30.69
N LEU A 70 -18.02 9.90 -31.16
CA LEU A 70 -16.77 9.19 -30.87
C LEU A 70 -15.56 9.80 -31.60
N GLU A 71 -15.77 10.47 -32.74
CA GLU A 71 -14.73 11.23 -33.44
C GLU A 71 -14.34 12.47 -32.66
N ALA A 72 -15.32 13.23 -32.21
CA ALA A 72 -15.08 14.41 -31.36
C ALA A 72 -14.34 14.05 -30.04
N ASP A 73 -14.57 12.86 -29.50
CA ASP A 73 -13.90 12.35 -28.30
C ASP A 73 -12.38 12.21 -28.48
N LEU A 74 -11.87 12.07 -29.71
CA LEU A 74 -10.42 11.95 -29.94
C LEU A 74 -9.66 13.22 -29.55
N GLY A 75 -10.29 14.38 -29.74
CA GLY A 75 -9.73 15.66 -29.30
C GLY A 75 -9.92 15.97 -27.82
N ALA A 76 -10.74 15.19 -27.10
CA ALA A 76 -11.04 15.43 -25.70
C ALA A 76 -10.06 14.66 -24.78
N PRO A 77 -9.75 15.22 -23.57
CA PRO A 77 -8.99 14.51 -22.55
C PRO A 77 -9.63 13.13 -22.23
N ARG A 78 -8.82 12.07 -22.07
CA ARG A 78 -9.31 10.70 -21.88
C ARG A 78 -10.39 10.54 -20.80
N LYS A 79 -10.28 11.30 -19.69
CA LYS A 79 -11.27 11.29 -18.60
C LYS A 79 -12.57 12.02 -18.91
N GLN A 80 -12.62 12.79 -20.00
CA GLN A 80 -13.81 13.53 -20.44
C GLN A 80 -14.47 12.92 -21.69
N ARG A 81 -13.97 11.80 -22.18
CA ARG A 81 -14.56 11.07 -23.31
C ARG A 81 -15.85 10.38 -22.90
N HIS A 82 -16.81 10.31 -23.84
CA HIS A 82 -18.11 9.69 -23.59
C HIS A 82 -17.96 8.20 -23.25
N THR A 83 -18.68 7.76 -22.23
CA THR A 83 -18.96 6.35 -22.00
C THR A 83 -20.11 5.89 -22.93
N ALA A 84 -20.23 4.59 -23.19
CA ALA A 84 -21.38 4.07 -23.96
C ALA A 84 -22.72 4.46 -23.31
N ARG A 85 -22.78 4.54 -21.98
CA ARG A 85 -23.96 4.97 -21.24
C ARG A 85 -24.27 6.44 -21.51
N ARG A 86 -23.25 7.32 -21.47
CA ARG A 86 -23.47 8.73 -21.76
C ARG A 86 -23.91 8.97 -23.21
N ILE A 87 -23.38 8.20 -24.19
CA ILE A 87 -23.85 8.26 -25.58
C ILE A 87 -25.32 7.85 -25.68
N TYR A 88 -25.73 6.78 -24.99
CA TYR A 88 -27.11 6.35 -24.93
C TYR A 88 -28.02 7.42 -24.33
N ASP A 89 -27.65 7.99 -23.18
CA ASP A 89 -28.45 9.03 -22.52
C ASP A 89 -28.63 10.28 -23.41
N ARG A 90 -27.57 10.66 -24.16
CA ARG A 90 -27.62 11.74 -25.14
C ARG A 90 -28.48 11.39 -26.36
N LEU A 91 -28.40 10.16 -26.87
CA LEU A 91 -29.26 9.70 -27.95
C LEU A 91 -30.75 9.77 -27.59
N VAL A 92 -31.11 9.37 -26.37
CA VAL A 92 -32.47 9.50 -25.86
C VAL A 92 -32.90 10.97 -25.77
N ALA A 93 -32.06 11.82 -25.16
CA ALA A 93 -32.38 13.20 -24.90
C ALA A 93 -32.36 14.08 -26.16
N GLU A 94 -31.39 13.90 -27.07
CA GLU A 94 -31.14 14.79 -28.20
C GLU A 94 -31.78 14.29 -29.51
N ARG A 95 -32.02 12.97 -29.61
CA ARG A 95 -32.51 12.35 -30.86
C ARG A 95 -33.78 11.51 -30.66
N GLY A 96 -34.37 11.47 -29.46
CA GLY A 96 -35.56 10.68 -29.16
C GLY A 96 -35.41 9.18 -29.36
N TYR A 97 -34.20 8.63 -29.15
CA TYR A 97 -33.91 7.23 -29.36
C TYR A 97 -34.72 6.32 -28.42
N GLY A 98 -35.55 5.44 -28.99
CA GLY A 98 -36.39 4.49 -28.24
C GLY A 98 -35.83 3.07 -28.12
N GLY A 99 -34.62 2.79 -28.60
CA GLY A 99 -34.01 1.47 -28.55
C GLY A 99 -33.29 1.17 -27.22
N SER A 100 -32.79 -0.06 -27.09
CA SER A 100 -32.14 -0.51 -25.85
C SER A 100 -30.70 -0.01 -25.71
N TYR A 101 -30.27 0.19 -24.46
CA TYR A 101 -28.88 0.50 -24.11
C TYR A 101 -27.88 -0.55 -24.65
N SER A 102 -28.23 -1.83 -24.60
CA SER A 102 -27.36 -2.93 -25.07
C SER A 102 -27.04 -2.84 -26.56
N THR A 103 -27.97 -2.29 -27.37
CA THR A 103 -27.74 -2.06 -28.80
C THR A 103 -26.71 -0.96 -29.03
N VAL A 104 -26.84 0.17 -28.32
CA VAL A 104 -25.87 1.27 -28.38
C VAL A 104 -24.50 0.83 -27.85
N GLN A 105 -24.45 0.14 -26.72
CA GLN A 105 -23.21 -0.37 -26.13
C GLN A 105 -22.44 -1.24 -27.09
N ARG A 106 -23.12 -2.19 -27.76
CA ARG A 106 -22.50 -3.08 -28.73
C ARG A 106 -21.96 -2.30 -29.94
N PHE A 107 -22.74 -1.34 -30.44
CA PHE A 107 -22.33 -0.53 -31.57
C PHE A 107 -21.11 0.36 -31.24
N VAL A 108 -21.11 1.03 -30.11
CA VAL A 108 -19.97 1.81 -29.62
C VAL A 108 -18.73 0.92 -29.48
N ARG A 109 -18.89 -0.29 -28.95
CA ARG A 109 -17.79 -1.26 -28.83
C ARG A 109 -17.22 -1.65 -30.20
N GLU A 110 -18.08 -1.94 -31.17
CA GLU A 110 -17.64 -2.32 -32.53
C GLU A 110 -16.92 -1.16 -33.22
N LEU A 111 -17.43 0.09 -33.12
CA LEU A 111 -16.75 1.25 -33.68
C LEU A 111 -15.37 1.48 -33.04
N ARG A 112 -15.27 1.33 -31.72
CA ARG A 112 -13.99 1.44 -31.03
C ARG A 112 -13.01 0.36 -31.45
N LEU A 113 -13.45 -0.88 -31.60
CA LEU A 113 -12.62 -1.99 -32.08
C LEU A 113 -12.18 -1.80 -33.54
N ALA A 114 -13.08 -1.35 -34.41
CA ALA A 114 -12.75 -1.05 -35.79
C ALA A 114 -11.71 0.06 -35.91
N ARG A 115 -11.81 1.10 -35.10
CA ARG A 115 -10.83 2.19 -35.03
C ARG A 115 -9.47 1.74 -34.49
N ALA A 116 -9.47 0.97 -33.40
CA ALA A 116 -8.24 0.41 -32.85
C ALA A 116 -7.52 -0.45 -33.89
N ALA A 117 -8.26 -1.24 -34.67
CA ALA A 117 -7.69 -2.02 -35.77
C ALA A 117 -7.15 -1.15 -36.91
N ALA A 118 -7.85 -0.07 -37.27
CA ALA A 118 -7.43 0.84 -38.34
C ALA A 118 -6.26 1.76 -37.92
N GLY A 119 -6.20 2.13 -36.62
CA GLY A 119 -5.14 2.98 -36.07
C GLY A 119 -3.86 2.25 -35.70
N GLY A 120 -3.81 0.93 -35.86
CA GLY A 120 -2.64 0.15 -35.43
C GLY A 120 -2.42 0.17 -33.92
N GLU A 121 -3.45 0.51 -33.13
CA GLU A 121 -3.43 0.56 -31.65
C GLU A 121 -3.36 -0.84 -31.02
N GLY A 122 -2.67 -1.77 -31.65
CA GLY A 122 -2.29 -3.03 -31.04
C GLY A 122 -1.23 -2.78 -29.95
N TYR A 123 -1.44 -3.35 -28.77
CA TYR A 123 -0.39 -3.30 -27.73
C TYR A 123 0.74 -4.24 -28.12
N LEU A 124 1.94 -3.71 -28.23
CA LEU A 124 3.13 -4.53 -28.34
C LEU A 124 3.31 -5.33 -27.05
N GLU A 125 3.55 -6.60 -27.18
CA GLU A 125 3.98 -7.41 -26.04
C GLU A 125 5.40 -6.98 -25.65
N LEU A 126 5.54 -6.49 -24.43
CA LEU A 126 6.83 -6.04 -23.90
C LEU A 126 7.46 -7.18 -23.12
N GLU A 127 8.66 -7.54 -23.51
CA GLU A 127 9.52 -8.44 -22.76
C GLU A 127 10.42 -7.63 -21.82
N TRP A 128 10.50 -8.07 -20.59
CA TRP A 128 11.29 -7.42 -19.57
C TRP A 128 12.50 -8.29 -19.21
N ALA A 129 13.67 -7.69 -19.22
CA ALA A 129 14.89 -8.37 -18.83
C ALA A 129 14.80 -8.83 -17.36
N PRO A 130 15.35 -10.01 -17.03
CA PRO A 130 15.45 -10.46 -15.65
C PRO A 130 16.08 -9.41 -14.74
N GLY A 131 15.60 -9.31 -13.50
CA GLY A 131 16.05 -8.33 -12.53
C GLY A 131 15.49 -6.91 -12.73
N THR A 132 14.54 -6.71 -13.67
CA THR A 132 13.79 -5.47 -13.82
C THR A 132 12.59 -5.48 -12.89
N CYS A 133 12.43 -4.42 -12.08
CA CYS A 133 11.30 -4.22 -11.18
C CYS A 133 10.39 -3.12 -11.69
N GLN A 134 9.08 -3.31 -11.63
CA GLN A 134 8.07 -2.25 -11.85
C GLN A 134 7.41 -1.89 -10.54
N VAL A 135 7.25 -0.60 -10.26
CA VAL A 135 6.69 -0.08 -9.02
C VAL A 135 5.49 0.81 -9.28
N ASP A 136 4.43 0.60 -8.51
CA ASP A 136 3.23 1.43 -8.56
C ASP A 136 2.55 1.55 -7.19
N PHE A 137 1.68 2.54 -7.04
CA PHE A 137 0.90 2.76 -5.83
C PHE A 137 -0.60 2.52 -6.05
N GLY A 138 -1.21 1.84 -5.09
CA GLY A 138 -2.67 1.76 -4.94
C GLY A 138 -3.15 2.43 -3.66
N ASN A 139 -4.44 2.76 -3.62
CA ASN A 139 -5.10 3.18 -2.38
C ASN A 139 -5.99 2.04 -1.87
N PHE A 140 -6.05 1.89 -0.55
CA PHE A 140 -6.95 0.93 0.09
C PHE A 140 -7.28 1.36 1.52
N ARG A 141 -8.27 0.71 2.13
CA ARG A 141 -8.66 0.90 3.53
C ARG A 141 -8.34 -0.32 4.36
N ALA A 142 -7.90 -0.10 5.59
CA ALA A 142 -7.75 -1.12 6.60
C ALA A 142 -8.08 -0.55 7.98
N ALA A 143 -8.54 -1.39 8.89
CA ALA A 143 -8.64 -1.05 10.30
C ALA A 143 -7.29 -1.36 10.98
N VAL A 144 -6.63 -0.35 11.54
CA VAL A 144 -5.35 -0.48 12.24
C VAL A 144 -5.45 0.20 13.60
N GLY A 145 -5.18 -0.53 14.66
CA GLY A 145 -5.32 -0.01 16.03
C GLY A 145 -6.74 0.48 16.35
N GLY A 146 -7.76 -0.23 15.84
CA GLY A 146 -9.16 0.11 16.02
C GLY A 146 -9.67 1.31 15.20
N ARG A 147 -8.87 1.86 14.29
CA ARG A 147 -9.24 2.99 13.43
C ARG A 147 -9.19 2.59 11.96
N THR A 148 -10.19 2.98 11.18
CA THR A 148 -10.16 2.82 9.73
C THR A 148 -9.26 3.91 9.12
N LEU A 149 -8.22 3.47 8.41
CA LEU A 149 -7.23 4.34 7.77
C LEU A 149 -7.26 4.19 6.25
N ASP A 150 -7.09 5.30 5.53
CA ASP A 150 -6.80 5.31 4.10
C ASP A 150 -5.28 5.16 3.90
N LEU A 151 -4.87 3.98 3.49
CA LEU A 151 -3.47 3.59 3.34
C LEU A 151 -3.03 3.56 1.88
N LYS A 152 -1.72 3.60 1.67
CA LYS A 152 -1.08 3.43 0.38
C LYS A 152 -0.52 2.01 0.27
N LEU A 153 -0.85 1.33 -0.82
CA LEU A 153 -0.29 0.02 -1.17
C LEU A 153 0.85 0.25 -2.17
N LEU A 154 2.08 0.16 -1.71
CA LEU A 154 3.23 0.09 -2.59
C LEU A 154 3.29 -1.32 -3.16
N VAL A 155 3.27 -1.45 -4.48
CA VAL A 155 3.38 -2.73 -5.17
C VAL A 155 4.63 -2.72 -6.03
N ALA A 156 5.44 -3.75 -5.91
CA ALA A 156 6.58 -4.01 -6.76
C ALA A 156 6.43 -5.37 -7.43
N THR A 157 6.68 -5.43 -8.73
CA THR A 157 6.62 -6.67 -9.51
C THR A 157 7.92 -6.91 -10.25
N LEU A 158 8.28 -8.16 -10.41
CA LEU A 158 9.31 -8.59 -11.37
C LEU A 158 8.57 -9.18 -12.59
N PRO A 159 8.41 -8.41 -13.68
CA PRO A 159 7.55 -8.83 -14.80
C PRO A 159 8.04 -10.10 -15.50
N HIS A 160 9.33 -10.41 -15.44
CA HIS A 160 9.90 -11.62 -16.02
C HIS A 160 9.38 -12.89 -15.33
N SER A 161 9.45 -12.95 -14.01
CA SER A 161 8.95 -14.10 -13.22
C SER A 161 7.49 -13.98 -12.82
N ASN A 162 6.87 -12.79 -12.96
CA ASN A 162 5.56 -12.46 -12.40
C ASN A 162 5.54 -12.48 -10.86
N ASP A 163 6.72 -12.29 -10.20
CA ASP A 163 6.76 -12.08 -8.75
C ASP A 163 6.09 -10.78 -8.36
N ARG A 164 5.35 -10.80 -7.27
CA ARG A 164 4.59 -9.66 -6.77
C ARG A 164 4.83 -9.48 -5.29
N GLN A 165 5.23 -8.28 -4.91
CA GLN A 165 5.38 -7.88 -3.52
C GLN A 165 4.55 -6.64 -3.24
N CYS A 166 4.05 -6.51 -2.03
CA CYS A 166 3.40 -5.29 -1.60
C CYS A 166 3.68 -4.95 -0.13
N VAL A 167 3.60 -3.65 0.16
CA VAL A 167 3.77 -3.08 1.50
C VAL A 167 2.74 -1.99 1.71
N ALA A 168 2.09 -1.99 2.88
CA ALA A 168 1.18 -0.94 3.31
C ALA A 168 1.97 0.22 3.93
N LEU A 169 1.70 1.44 3.47
CA LEU A 169 2.36 2.66 3.91
C LEU A 169 1.32 3.72 4.31
N MET A 170 1.69 4.58 5.24
CA MET A 170 0.85 5.71 5.65
C MET A 170 0.84 6.84 4.61
N SER A 171 1.86 6.93 3.75
CA SER A 171 2.04 8.01 2.78
C SER A 171 2.88 7.54 1.60
N GLN A 172 2.79 8.27 0.49
CA GLN A 172 3.65 8.07 -0.70
C GLN A 172 4.97 8.86 -0.62
N ARG A 173 5.20 9.67 0.41
CA ARG A 173 6.40 10.52 0.51
C ARG A 173 7.69 9.71 0.35
N SER A 174 8.75 10.37 -0.10
CA SER A 174 10.03 9.71 -0.48
C SER A 174 10.60 8.81 0.62
N GLU A 175 10.51 9.21 1.90
CA GLU A 175 10.98 8.39 3.02
C GLU A 175 10.12 7.14 3.24
N CYS A 176 8.80 7.23 2.99
CA CYS A 176 7.90 6.08 3.05
C CYS A 176 8.13 5.15 1.85
N LEU A 177 8.30 5.71 0.64
CA LEU A 177 8.64 4.93 -0.57
C LEU A 177 9.93 4.16 -0.37
N CYS A 178 11.02 4.84 0.04
CA CYS A 178 12.31 4.19 0.27
C CYS A 178 12.24 3.10 1.35
N ALA A 179 11.52 3.35 2.45
CA ALA A 179 11.31 2.35 3.49
C ALA A 179 10.51 1.13 3.00
N GLY A 180 9.45 1.35 2.20
CA GLY A 180 8.66 0.28 1.61
C GLY A 180 9.45 -0.55 0.59
N LEU A 181 10.25 0.10 -0.25
CA LEU A 181 11.15 -0.58 -1.19
C LEU A 181 12.23 -1.39 -0.46
N LEU A 182 12.79 -0.85 0.62
CA LEU A 182 13.75 -1.55 1.46
C LEU A 182 13.15 -2.84 2.03
N GLU A 183 11.91 -2.79 2.53
CA GLU A 183 11.21 -3.97 3.02
C GLU A 183 11.03 -5.03 1.91
N ILE A 184 10.72 -4.61 0.69
CA ILE A 184 10.62 -5.51 -0.47
C ILE A 184 12.00 -6.09 -0.83
N PHE A 185 13.05 -5.27 -0.83
CA PHE A 185 14.41 -5.74 -1.11
C PHE A 185 14.90 -6.77 -0.08
N ARG A 186 14.53 -6.60 1.20
CA ARG A 186 14.80 -7.60 2.24
C ARG A 186 14.12 -8.94 1.94
N ARG A 187 12.85 -8.91 1.48
CA ARG A 187 12.11 -10.13 1.11
C ARG A 187 12.72 -10.83 -0.10
N TRP A 188 13.21 -10.10 -1.08
CA TRP A 188 13.95 -10.65 -2.22
C TRP A 188 15.38 -11.08 -1.85
N GLY A 189 15.95 -10.53 -0.78
CA GLY A 189 17.37 -10.68 -0.43
C GLY A 189 18.31 -9.98 -1.43
N ARG A 190 17.77 -9.20 -2.35
CA ARG A 190 18.47 -8.53 -3.44
C ARG A 190 17.81 -7.20 -3.82
N ALA A 191 18.56 -6.32 -4.49
CA ALA A 191 18.05 -5.10 -5.12
C ALA A 191 17.91 -5.31 -6.63
N PRO A 192 16.90 -4.74 -7.31
CA PRO A 192 16.72 -4.87 -8.75
C PRO A 192 17.91 -4.26 -9.51
N ALA A 193 18.15 -4.72 -10.74
CA ALA A 193 19.12 -4.08 -11.64
C ALA A 193 18.55 -2.77 -12.23
N ALA A 194 17.27 -2.77 -12.56
CA ALA A 194 16.53 -1.62 -13.05
C ALA A 194 15.14 -1.52 -12.38
N MET A 195 14.69 -0.29 -12.17
CA MET A 195 13.36 0.00 -11.59
C MET A 195 12.58 0.93 -12.49
N VAL A 196 11.38 0.54 -12.86
CA VAL A 196 10.46 1.31 -13.69
C VAL A 196 9.42 1.95 -12.77
N LEU A 197 9.32 3.27 -12.85
CA LEU A 197 8.49 4.12 -11.97
C LEU A 197 7.52 4.97 -12.82
N ASP A 198 6.45 5.44 -12.19
CA ASP A 198 5.59 6.46 -12.79
C ASP A 198 6.18 7.85 -12.67
N ASN A 199 5.89 8.71 -13.64
CA ASN A 199 6.33 10.10 -13.69
C ASN A 199 5.75 10.99 -12.57
N ALA A 200 4.71 10.55 -11.89
CA ALA A 200 4.03 11.28 -10.83
C ALA A 200 4.28 10.72 -9.43
N THR A 201 5.33 9.92 -9.24
CA THR A 201 5.66 9.36 -7.93
C THR A 201 6.50 10.34 -7.10
N GLU A 202 6.49 10.16 -5.77
CA GLU A 202 7.38 10.88 -4.84
C GLU A 202 8.88 10.55 -5.05
N ALA A 203 9.19 9.66 -5.98
CA ALA A 203 10.55 9.40 -6.44
C ALA A 203 11.10 10.57 -7.26
N GLY A 204 10.26 11.25 -8.06
CA GLY A 204 10.67 12.36 -8.91
C GLY A 204 9.48 13.19 -9.41
N ARG A 205 9.80 14.37 -9.93
CA ARG A 205 8.84 15.30 -10.55
C ARG A 205 9.22 15.54 -11.99
N MET A 206 8.23 15.61 -12.87
CA MET A 206 8.43 16.07 -14.24
C MET A 206 8.69 17.59 -14.23
N VAL A 207 9.85 18.01 -14.65
CA VAL A 207 10.23 19.42 -14.81
C VAL A 207 10.74 19.62 -16.24
N ARG A 208 10.03 20.43 -17.03
CA ARG A 208 10.39 20.75 -18.43
C ARG A 208 10.59 19.52 -19.33
N GLY A 209 9.84 18.46 -19.11
CA GLY A 209 9.94 17.22 -19.90
C GLY A 209 10.96 16.20 -19.41
N GLU A 210 11.73 16.54 -18.36
CA GLU A 210 12.66 15.63 -17.70
C GLU A 210 12.21 15.29 -16.27
N VAL A 211 12.48 14.09 -15.81
CA VAL A 211 12.18 13.69 -14.44
C VAL A 211 13.34 14.07 -13.52
N THR A 212 13.05 14.97 -12.58
CA THR A 212 13.99 15.31 -11.50
C THR A 212 13.66 14.46 -10.28
N GLU A 213 14.55 13.54 -9.92
CA GLU A 213 14.41 12.70 -8.73
C GLU A 213 14.48 13.53 -7.45
N SER A 214 13.74 13.09 -6.41
CA SER A 214 13.93 13.63 -5.07
C SER A 214 15.32 13.26 -4.56
N ARG A 215 15.94 14.14 -3.78
CA ARG A 215 17.30 13.92 -3.26
C ARG A 215 17.41 12.59 -2.50
N LEU A 216 16.42 12.26 -1.67
CA LEU A 216 16.41 11.04 -0.88
C LEU A 216 16.34 9.80 -1.78
N PHE A 217 15.47 9.80 -2.79
CA PHE A 217 15.36 8.67 -3.71
C PHE A 217 16.61 8.51 -4.58
N SER A 218 17.21 9.60 -5.04
CA SER A 218 18.49 9.56 -5.78
C SER A 218 19.62 8.96 -4.92
N GLN A 219 19.68 9.30 -3.63
CA GLN A 219 20.63 8.68 -2.69
C GLN A 219 20.34 7.20 -2.48
N PHE A 220 19.06 6.81 -2.34
CA PHE A 220 18.61 5.42 -2.24
C PHE A 220 19.02 4.62 -3.48
N ARG A 221 18.76 5.16 -4.68
CA ARG A 221 19.15 4.55 -5.94
C ARG A 221 20.67 4.35 -6.04
N ALA A 222 21.45 5.34 -5.68
CA ALA A 222 22.92 5.27 -5.68
C ALA A 222 23.42 4.21 -4.68
N HIS A 223 22.82 4.11 -3.50
CA HIS A 223 23.19 3.14 -2.46
C HIS A 223 22.96 1.68 -2.91
N TYR A 224 21.80 1.40 -3.53
CA TYR A 224 21.44 0.06 -4.03
C TYR A 224 21.89 -0.18 -5.49
N ARG A 225 22.44 0.82 -6.18
CA ARG A 225 23.07 0.76 -7.50
C ARG A 225 22.14 0.26 -8.61
N PHE A 226 20.84 0.57 -8.56
CA PHE A 226 19.92 0.26 -9.63
C PHE A 226 19.73 1.43 -10.59
N GLU A 227 19.30 1.13 -11.83
CA GLU A 227 18.87 2.15 -12.79
C GLU A 227 17.41 2.52 -12.54
N SER A 228 17.07 3.81 -12.58
CA SER A 228 15.69 4.27 -12.60
C SER A 228 15.25 4.57 -14.04
N ARG A 229 14.08 4.06 -14.41
CA ARG A 229 13.44 4.33 -15.70
C ARG A 229 12.04 4.86 -15.42
N TYR A 230 11.67 5.94 -16.09
CA TYR A 230 10.37 6.55 -15.94
C TYR A 230 9.52 6.29 -17.17
N CYS A 231 8.29 5.86 -16.99
CA CYS A 231 7.37 5.61 -18.10
C CYS A 231 7.08 6.91 -18.86
N ASN A 232 6.94 6.81 -20.17
CA ASN A 232 6.50 7.93 -20.98
C ASN A 232 5.06 8.33 -20.60
N PRO A 233 4.73 9.64 -20.59
CA PRO A 233 3.36 10.09 -20.42
C PRO A 233 2.47 9.40 -21.46
N TYR A 234 1.34 8.82 -21.00
CA TYR A 234 0.35 8.11 -21.82
C TYR A 234 0.73 6.71 -22.34
N SER A 235 1.86 6.13 -21.96
CA SER A 235 2.26 4.76 -22.31
C SER A 235 1.75 3.73 -21.29
N GLY A 236 0.44 3.55 -21.20
CA GLY A 236 -0.19 2.56 -20.30
C GLY A 236 0.27 1.13 -20.54
N ASN A 237 0.86 0.84 -21.70
CA ASN A 237 1.39 -0.49 -22.07
C ASN A 237 2.64 -0.86 -21.27
N GLU A 238 3.48 0.13 -20.93
CA GLU A 238 4.73 -0.09 -20.20
C GLU A 238 4.49 -0.55 -18.74
N LYS A 239 3.29 -0.29 -18.19
CA LYS A 239 2.90 -0.59 -16.82
C LYS A 239 1.86 -1.68 -16.63
N GLY A 240 1.36 -2.27 -17.71
CA GLY A 240 0.24 -3.22 -17.66
C GLY A 240 0.44 -4.35 -16.63
N SER A 241 1.66 -4.75 -16.33
CA SER A 241 1.96 -5.79 -15.35
C SER A 241 1.71 -5.31 -13.91
N VAL A 242 2.28 -4.15 -13.51
CA VAL A 242 2.14 -3.66 -12.14
C VAL A 242 0.76 -3.09 -11.84
N GLU A 243 0.10 -2.40 -12.80
CA GLU A 243 -1.28 -1.94 -12.63
C GLU A 243 -2.25 -3.11 -12.39
N ASN A 244 -2.08 -4.19 -13.16
CA ASN A 244 -2.82 -5.43 -12.95
C ASN A 244 -2.51 -6.05 -11.59
N ALA A 245 -1.25 -6.04 -11.14
CA ALA A 245 -0.84 -6.55 -9.84
C ALA A 245 -1.44 -5.76 -8.68
N VAL A 246 -1.49 -4.42 -8.74
CA VAL A 246 -2.17 -3.58 -7.75
C VAL A 246 -3.64 -4.00 -7.60
N GLY A 247 -4.36 -4.11 -8.73
CA GLY A 247 -5.75 -4.55 -8.74
C GLY A 247 -5.94 -5.97 -8.23
N PHE A 248 -5.07 -6.89 -8.61
CA PHE A 248 -5.08 -8.29 -8.21
C PHE A 248 -4.84 -8.45 -6.71
N LEU A 249 -3.74 -7.90 -6.18
CA LEU A 249 -3.37 -8.01 -4.77
C LEU A 249 -4.43 -7.37 -3.87
N ARG A 250 -4.98 -6.21 -4.27
CA ARG A 250 -6.05 -5.56 -3.53
C ARG A 250 -7.29 -6.45 -3.42
N ARG A 251 -7.73 -7.09 -4.50
CA ARG A 251 -8.91 -7.97 -4.48
C ARG A 251 -8.69 -9.27 -3.73
N ASN A 252 -7.49 -9.82 -3.75
CA ASN A 252 -7.19 -11.13 -3.17
C ASN A 252 -6.69 -11.08 -1.73
N LEU A 253 -6.09 -9.96 -1.29
CA LEU A 253 -5.52 -9.83 0.05
C LEU A 253 -6.25 -8.82 0.94
N LEU A 254 -6.98 -7.85 0.34
CA LEU A 254 -7.57 -6.73 1.07
C LEU A 254 -9.10 -6.70 0.99
N VAL A 255 -9.72 -7.81 0.60
CA VAL A 255 -11.18 -8.02 0.59
C VAL A 255 -11.50 -9.31 1.34
N PRO A 256 -12.32 -9.25 2.39
CA PRO A 256 -12.92 -8.05 3.02
C PRO A 256 -11.88 -7.09 3.61
N VAL A 257 -12.32 -5.87 4.02
CA VAL A 257 -11.41 -4.87 4.62
C VAL A 257 -10.73 -5.48 5.84
N PRO A 258 -9.38 -5.60 5.85
CA PRO A 258 -8.66 -6.26 6.92
C PRO A 258 -8.56 -5.41 8.17
N ALA A 259 -8.41 -6.07 9.35
CA ALA A 259 -8.26 -5.42 10.65
C ALA A 259 -7.07 -6.01 11.40
N PHE A 260 -6.18 -5.13 11.89
CA PHE A 260 -4.95 -5.48 12.61
C PHE A 260 -4.71 -4.53 13.78
N GLY A 261 -3.96 -4.99 14.77
CA GLY A 261 -3.55 -4.15 15.91
C GLY A 261 -2.56 -3.05 15.52
N ALA A 262 -1.67 -3.34 14.57
CA ALA A 262 -0.62 -2.41 14.14
C ALA A 262 -0.28 -2.58 12.66
N LEU A 263 0.30 -1.53 12.05
CA LEU A 263 0.73 -1.55 10.65
C LEU A 263 1.79 -2.65 10.33
N PRO A 264 2.74 -2.97 11.22
CA PRO A 264 3.66 -4.10 11.00
C PRO A 264 2.95 -5.45 10.86
N GLU A 265 1.88 -5.70 11.62
CA GLU A 265 1.08 -6.94 11.52
C GLU A 265 0.39 -7.04 10.15
N LEU A 266 -0.20 -5.93 9.67
CA LEU A 266 -0.76 -5.86 8.33
C LEU A 266 0.32 -6.14 7.27
N ASN A 267 1.54 -5.60 7.42
CA ASN A 267 2.62 -5.84 6.48
C ASN A 267 3.15 -7.29 6.52
N ALA A 268 3.15 -7.94 7.67
CA ALA A 268 3.45 -9.36 7.79
C ALA A 268 2.40 -10.21 7.04
N PHE A 269 1.11 -9.91 7.26
CA PHE A 269 0.02 -10.57 6.53
C PHE A 269 0.13 -10.40 5.01
N LEU A 270 0.46 -9.19 4.54
CA LEU A 270 0.67 -8.92 3.12
C LEU A 270 1.86 -9.70 2.56
N ALA A 271 2.96 -9.81 3.31
CA ALA A 271 4.13 -10.58 2.91
C ALA A 271 3.80 -12.06 2.71
N GLU A 272 3.11 -12.67 3.67
CA GLU A 272 2.65 -14.05 3.58
C GLU A 272 1.66 -14.25 2.43
N GLY A 273 0.75 -13.26 2.23
CA GLY A 273 -0.19 -13.24 1.12
C GLY A 273 0.51 -13.23 -0.24
N CYS A 274 1.54 -12.39 -0.41
CA CYS A 274 2.36 -12.35 -1.61
C CYS A 274 3.09 -13.69 -1.84
N ALA A 275 3.67 -14.28 -0.80
CA ALA A 275 4.35 -15.59 -0.90
C ALA A 275 3.39 -16.68 -1.40
N ARG A 276 2.16 -16.76 -0.87
CA ARG A 276 1.14 -17.71 -1.33
C ARG A 276 0.74 -17.48 -2.79
N VAL A 277 0.54 -16.22 -3.19
CA VAL A 277 0.17 -15.84 -4.56
C VAL A 277 1.28 -16.21 -5.53
N ASN A 278 2.53 -15.92 -5.19
CA ASN A 278 3.68 -16.19 -6.03
C ASN A 278 3.95 -17.69 -6.18
N ALA A 279 3.75 -18.48 -5.12
CA ALA A 279 3.89 -19.95 -5.18
C ALA A 279 2.93 -20.60 -6.20
N ALA A 280 1.74 -20.02 -6.41
CA ALA A 280 0.75 -20.48 -7.38
C ALA A 280 0.88 -19.82 -8.75
N ALA A 281 1.76 -18.80 -8.90
CA ALA A 281 1.86 -18.02 -10.13
C ALA A 281 2.58 -18.80 -11.25
N ARG A 282 2.25 -18.44 -12.49
CA ARG A 282 2.96 -18.85 -13.70
C ARG A 282 3.44 -17.61 -14.46
N CYS A 283 4.53 -17.78 -15.18
CA CYS A 283 5.02 -16.76 -16.11
C CYS A 283 4.08 -16.70 -17.32
N ARG A 284 4.23 -15.67 -18.16
CA ARG A 284 3.46 -15.52 -19.40
C ARG A 284 3.68 -16.68 -20.38
N ASP A 285 4.89 -17.21 -20.46
CA ASP A 285 5.27 -18.35 -21.27
C ASP A 285 4.81 -19.72 -20.69
N GLY A 286 4.09 -19.70 -19.56
CA GLY A 286 3.57 -20.89 -18.90
C GLY A 286 4.55 -21.58 -17.97
N ARG A 287 5.83 -21.17 -17.91
CA ARG A 287 6.83 -21.73 -16.97
C ARG A 287 6.40 -21.50 -15.51
N PRO A 288 6.79 -22.39 -14.58
CA PRO A 288 6.59 -22.16 -13.15
C PRO A 288 7.32 -20.88 -12.70
N HIS A 289 6.66 -20.10 -11.83
CA HIS A 289 7.24 -18.90 -11.25
C HIS A 289 8.66 -19.10 -10.68
N GLY A 290 8.88 -20.20 -9.94
CA GLY A 290 10.15 -20.44 -9.26
C GLY A 290 11.36 -20.59 -10.18
N GLU A 291 11.19 -20.95 -11.47
CA GLU A 291 12.28 -21.03 -12.44
C GLU A 291 12.71 -19.63 -12.86
N ALA A 292 11.78 -18.84 -13.38
CA ALA A 292 12.03 -17.48 -13.82
C ALA A 292 12.42 -16.54 -12.67
N TYR A 293 11.91 -16.80 -11.46
CA TYR A 293 12.31 -16.04 -10.27
C TYR A 293 13.79 -16.23 -9.92
N ARG A 294 14.35 -17.44 -10.12
CA ARG A 294 15.80 -17.65 -9.97
C ARG A 294 16.62 -16.87 -10.99
N GLU A 295 16.09 -16.73 -12.23
CA GLU A 295 16.72 -15.89 -13.25
C GLU A 295 16.69 -14.40 -12.86
N ASP A 296 15.56 -13.90 -12.32
CA ASP A 296 15.45 -12.55 -11.76
C ASP A 296 16.50 -12.35 -10.65
N LEU A 297 16.53 -13.22 -9.66
CA LEU A 297 17.47 -13.11 -8.54
C LEU A 297 18.93 -13.14 -9.00
N ALA A 298 19.25 -13.94 -10.02
CA ALA A 298 20.62 -13.99 -10.58
C ALA A 298 21.03 -12.68 -11.22
N ALA A 299 20.09 -11.99 -11.89
CA ALA A 299 20.31 -10.69 -12.55
C ALA A 299 20.29 -9.50 -11.56
N MET A 300 19.70 -9.67 -10.38
CA MET A 300 19.61 -8.65 -9.34
C MET A 300 20.93 -8.49 -8.59
N ARG A 301 21.10 -7.34 -7.94
CA ARG A 301 22.30 -6.96 -7.20
C ARG A 301 22.25 -7.45 -5.76
N ALA A 302 23.39 -7.84 -5.19
CA ALA A 302 23.51 -8.12 -3.77
C ALA A 302 23.21 -6.86 -2.94
N LEU A 303 22.56 -7.05 -1.79
CA LEU A 303 22.34 -5.96 -0.86
C LEU A 303 23.68 -5.50 -0.24
N PRO A 304 23.87 -4.20 -0.04
CA PRO A 304 25.02 -3.67 0.70
C PRO A 304 25.04 -4.20 2.14
N GLY A 305 26.23 -4.28 2.73
CA GLY A 305 26.38 -4.69 4.14
C GLY A 305 25.83 -3.65 5.13
N VAL A 306 25.64 -2.40 4.72
CA VAL A 306 25.01 -1.34 5.52
C VAL A 306 23.68 -1.01 4.87
N GLU A 307 22.64 -1.00 5.66
CA GLU A 307 21.30 -0.69 5.21
C GLU A 307 21.10 0.84 5.06
N PHE A 308 20.35 1.26 4.06
CA PHE A 308 20.05 2.67 3.84
C PHE A 308 19.06 3.20 4.89
N ASP A 309 19.43 4.25 5.61
CA ASP A 309 18.52 4.96 6.51
C ASP A 309 17.65 5.96 5.71
N ALA A 310 16.41 5.59 5.47
CA ALA A 310 15.45 6.39 4.72
C ALA A 310 14.93 7.58 5.55
N VAL A 311 15.81 8.54 5.85
CA VAL A 311 15.50 9.71 6.65
C VAL A 311 15.59 11.01 5.83
N ARG A 312 14.57 11.85 5.95
CA ARG A 312 14.55 13.20 5.38
C ARG A 312 14.75 14.21 6.52
N TRP A 313 15.85 14.92 6.48
CA TRP A 313 16.18 15.92 7.47
C TRP A 313 15.62 17.31 7.12
N VAL A 314 14.95 17.93 8.08
CA VAL A 314 14.49 19.33 7.99
C VAL A 314 14.94 20.10 9.23
N THR A 315 15.21 21.37 9.06
CA THR A 315 15.50 22.27 10.20
C THR A 315 14.22 22.97 10.63
N ALA A 316 13.88 22.89 11.91
CA ALA A 316 12.73 23.56 12.48
C ALA A 316 13.12 24.32 13.73
N ARG A 317 12.52 25.50 13.95
CA ARG A 317 12.71 26.30 15.15
C ARG A 317 11.67 25.94 16.19
N ALA A 318 12.10 25.60 17.40
CA ALA A 318 11.20 25.32 18.50
C ALA A 318 10.51 26.59 18.98
N ASP A 319 9.20 26.54 19.18
CA ASP A 319 8.40 27.65 19.73
C ASP A 319 8.67 27.87 21.21
N LYS A 320 7.93 28.79 21.86
CA LYS A 320 8.08 29.10 23.30
C LYS A 320 7.76 27.91 24.21
N ARG A 321 6.99 26.94 23.73
CA ARG A 321 6.61 25.69 24.43
C ARG A 321 7.61 24.58 24.17
N GLY A 322 8.54 24.75 23.22
CA GLY A 322 9.46 23.71 22.76
C GLY A 322 8.85 22.78 21.71
N TYR A 323 7.88 23.26 20.95
CA TYR A 323 7.26 22.50 19.84
C TYR A 323 7.98 22.83 18.55
N VAL A 324 8.22 21.83 17.72
CA VAL A 324 8.73 21.95 16.35
C VAL A 324 7.68 21.46 15.37
N GLU A 325 7.54 22.16 14.27
CA GLU A 325 6.64 21.77 13.19
C GLU A 325 7.42 21.09 12.06
N ALA A 326 6.92 19.94 11.63
CA ALA A 326 7.39 19.22 10.45
C ALA A 326 6.22 18.54 9.75
N ASP A 327 6.12 18.69 8.42
CA ASP A 327 5.06 18.11 7.59
C ASP A 327 3.63 18.48 8.04
N GLY A 328 3.42 19.70 8.55
CA GLY A 328 2.13 20.15 9.08
C GLY A 328 1.73 19.50 10.41
N ARG A 329 2.70 18.91 11.14
CA ARG A 329 2.49 18.29 12.44
C ARG A 329 3.43 18.88 13.49
N GLU A 330 2.92 19.08 14.69
CA GLU A 330 3.72 19.53 15.83
C GLU A 330 4.29 18.32 16.58
N TYR A 331 5.59 18.42 16.91
CA TYR A 331 6.32 17.44 17.72
C TYR A 331 6.97 18.15 18.91
N VAL A 332 6.90 17.55 20.08
CA VAL A 332 7.35 18.20 21.30
C VAL A 332 8.80 17.82 21.61
N ALA A 333 9.72 18.75 21.39
CA ALA A 333 11.11 18.63 21.84
C ALA A 333 11.25 18.91 23.36
N GLY A 334 10.35 19.71 23.91
CA GLY A 334 10.32 20.12 25.30
C GLY A 334 10.72 21.57 25.52
N PRO A 335 10.23 22.19 26.63
CA PRO A 335 10.42 23.63 26.91
C PRO A 335 11.89 24.08 27.06
N ALA A 336 12.78 23.14 27.38
CA ALA A 336 14.24 23.43 27.49
C ALA A 336 14.85 23.85 26.14
N TRP A 337 14.15 23.56 25.02
CA TRP A 337 14.61 23.81 23.65
C TRP A 337 13.99 25.04 23.00
N HIS A 338 13.18 25.82 23.73
CA HIS A 338 12.50 26.98 23.18
C HIS A 338 13.45 27.93 22.44
N GLY A 339 13.01 28.43 21.29
CA GLY A 339 13.74 29.35 20.44
C GLY A 339 14.96 28.77 19.71
N ARG A 340 15.33 27.50 19.95
CA ARG A 340 16.47 26.86 19.27
C ARG A 340 16.07 26.28 17.93
N SER A 341 16.97 26.31 16.97
CA SER A 341 16.90 25.57 15.74
C SER A 341 17.30 24.12 16.03
N LEU A 342 16.42 23.17 15.64
CA LEU A 342 16.63 21.74 15.83
C LEU A 342 16.57 21.03 14.46
N LEU A 343 17.29 19.93 14.32
CA LEU A 343 17.24 19.09 13.14
C LEU A 343 16.22 17.97 13.37
N VAL A 344 15.23 17.88 12.48
CA VAL A 344 14.13 16.92 12.58
C VAL A 344 14.27 15.90 11.46
N GLY A 345 14.53 14.64 11.83
CA GLY A 345 14.66 13.52 10.91
C GLY A 345 13.33 12.77 10.76
N MET A 346 12.74 12.86 9.59
CA MET A 346 11.46 12.22 9.24
C MET A 346 11.71 10.87 8.59
N ARG A 347 11.37 9.77 9.29
CA ARG A 347 11.34 8.40 8.74
C ARG A 347 9.91 7.96 8.45
N ALA A 348 9.71 6.80 7.92
CA ALA A 348 8.36 6.28 7.60
C ALA A 348 7.44 6.16 8.83
N SER A 349 7.98 5.76 9.99
CA SER A 349 7.21 5.51 11.22
C SER A 349 7.63 6.36 12.42
N THR A 350 8.79 7.02 12.35
CA THR A 350 9.36 7.77 13.48
C THR A 350 9.86 9.15 13.07
N VAL A 351 9.91 10.03 14.04
CA VAL A 351 10.51 11.37 13.94
C VAL A 351 11.58 11.47 15.01
N GLU A 352 12.82 11.75 14.59
CA GLU A 352 13.96 11.97 15.45
C GLU A 352 14.29 13.46 15.51
N ILE A 353 14.43 14.00 16.70
CA ILE A 353 14.80 15.41 16.91
C ILE A 353 16.21 15.44 17.47
N LEU A 354 17.09 16.18 16.77
CA LEU A 354 18.47 16.37 17.18
C LEU A 354 18.77 17.85 17.46
N ALA A 355 19.57 18.10 18.47
CA ALA A 355 20.17 19.39 18.75
C ALA A 355 21.59 19.44 18.17
N ASP A 356 22.30 20.54 18.49
CA ASP A 356 23.67 20.76 18.08
C ASP A 356 24.58 19.55 18.35
N ARG A 357 25.49 19.30 17.40
CA ARG A 357 26.45 18.18 17.44
C ARG A 357 25.79 16.79 17.44
N GLY A 358 24.56 16.67 16.88
CA GLY A 358 23.86 15.40 16.78
C GLY A 358 23.32 14.85 18.10
N ARG A 359 23.21 15.68 19.16
CA ARG A 359 22.64 15.26 20.45
C ARG A 359 21.15 14.93 20.25
N ARG A 360 20.76 13.68 20.48
CA ARG A 360 19.38 13.23 20.41
C ARG A 360 18.54 13.91 21.50
N VAL A 361 17.48 14.59 21.09
CA VAL A 361 16.50 15.26 21.97
C VAL A 361 15.30 14.36 22.22
N ALA A 362 14.73 13.80 21.15
CA ALA A 362 13.57 12.91 21.22
C ALA A 362 13.51 11.99 20.00
N VAL A 363 12.91 10.81 20.19
CA VAL A 363 12.39 9.97 19.12
C VAL A 363 10.90 9.80 19.40
N LEU A 364 10.08 10.16 18.44
CA LEU A 364 8.62 10.20 18.56
C LEU A 364 7.99 9.38 17.44
N PRO A 365 6.81 8.78 17.63
CA PRO A 365 6.06 8.17 16.53
C PRO A 365 5.71 9.25 15.51
N ARG A 366 5.79 8.90 14.21
CA ARG A 366 5.37 9.82 13.16
C ARG A 366 3.85 9.86 13.07
N ALA A 367 3.29 11.05 13.06
CA ALA A 367 1.88 11.29 12.84
C ALA A 367 1.61 11.78 11.42
N PHE A 368 0.46 11.39 10.88
CA PHE A 368 -0.03 11.77 9.56
C PHE A 368 -1.42 12.42 9.69
N GLY A 369 -1.74 13.35 8.81
CA GLY A 369 -3.00 14.08 8.85
C GLY A 369 -3.09 15.06 10.03
N GLU A 370 -4.31 15.52 10.36
CA GLU A 370 -4.56 16.45 11.46
C GLU A 370 -4.64 15.72 12.81
N GLY A 371 -4.36 16.45 13.89
CA GLY A 371 -4.47 15.92 15.25
C GLY A 371 -3.59 16.68 16.26
N PRO A 372 -3.58 16.27 17.54
CA PRO A 372 -2.79 16.91 18.59
C PRO A 372 -1.28 16.75 18.35
N ALA A 373 -0.48 17.61 18.99
CA ALA A 373 0.97 17.50 18.96
C ALA A 373 1.45 16.14 19.49
N VAL A 374 2.43 15.55 18.81
CA VAL A 374 3.05 14.30 19.23
C VAL A 374 4.08 14.59 20.31
N ARG A 375 3.96 13.94 21.45
CA ARG A 375 4.84 14.19 22.59
C ARG A 375 5.30 12.91 23.27
N ASN A 376 6.44 13.01 23.92
CA ASN A 376 6.87 12.10 24.96
C ASN A 376 6.69 12.85 26.31
N PRO A 377 5.95 12.33 27.27
CA PRO A 377 5.78 12.97 28.59
C PRO A 377 7.10 13.35 29.24
N LEU A 378 8.15 12.56 29.03
CA LEU A 378 9.51 12.85 29.56
C LEU A 378 10.08 14.18 29.11
N SER A 379 9.67 14.72 27.96
CA SER A 379 10.14 16.03 27.49
C SER A 379 9.75 17.19 28.41
N LEU A 380 8.71 17.01 29.25
CA LEU A 380 8.24 18.02 30.21
C LEU A 380 8.88 17.88 31.58
N VAL A 381 9.40 16.70 31.93
CA VAL A 381 9.96 16.42 33.28
C VAL A 381 11.06 17.37 33.70
N PRO A 382 12.08 17.73 32.89
CA PRO A 382 13.12 18.70 33.31
C PRO A 382 12.57 20.06 33.67
N ALA A 383 11.57 20.55 32.91
CA ALA A 383 10.97 21.86 33.18
C ALA A 383 10.16 21.88 34.48
N ILE A 384 9.47 20.76 34.78
CA ILE A 384 8.66 20.62 35.99
C ILE A 384 9.57 20.42 37.23
N ILE A 385 10.66 19.67 37.10
CA ILE A 385 11.68 19.55 38.17
C ILE A 385 12.24 20.92 38.54
N ALA A 386 12.49 21.76 37.53
CA ALA A 386 12.95 23.14 37.78
C ALA A 386 11.87 24.01 38.43
N ARG A 387 10.60 23.75 38.14
CA ARG A 387 9.44 24.53 38.64
C ARG A 387 8.35 23.59 39.20
N PRO A 388 8.54 22.97 40.38
CA PRO A 388 7.61 21.93 40.89
C PRO A 388 6.18 22.41 41.11
N ARG A 389 5.97 23.71 41.35
CA ARG A 389 4.60 24.29 41.47
C ARG A 389 3.82 24.25 40.16
N ALA A 390 4.48 24.22 39.01
CA ALA A 390 3.84 24.13 37.71
C ALA A 390 3.22 22.73 37.44
N PHE A 391 3.48 21.72 38.26
CA PHE A 391 2.93 20.39 38.12
C PHE A 391 1.39 20.42 38.16
N GLY A 392 0.78 21.25 39.05
CA GLY A 392 -0.66 21.32 39.18
C GLY A 392 -1.44 21.59 37.88
N GLU A 393 -0.86 22.43 36.99
CA GLU A 393 -1.46 22.84 35.73
C GLU A 393 -0.79 22.17 34.50
N SER A 394 0.17 21.27 34.73
CA SER A 394 0.94 20.65 33.67
C SER A 394 0.16 19.54 32.96
N THR A 395 0.30 19.49 31.65
CA THR A 395 -0.33 18.43 30.80
C THR A 395 0.22 17.03 31.05
N ILE A 396 1.38 16.87 31.69
CA ILE A 396 1.98 15.58 32.06
C ILE A 396 1.05 14.76 32.99
N ARG A 397 0.22 15.46 33.79
CA ARG A 397 -0.75 14.82 34.68
C ARG A 397 -1.71 13.86 33.95
N ARG A 398 -2.00 14.14 32.70
CA ARG A 398 -2.88 13.30 31.84
C ARG A 398 -2.23 11.99 31.45
N ASP A 399 -0.92 11.90 31.54
CA ASP A 399 -0.13 10.74 31.14
C ASP A 399 0.27 9.87 32.35
N MET A 400 -0.10 10.32 33.59
CA MET A 400 0.21 9.64 34.83
C MET A 400 -1.04 8.96 35.44
N PRO A 401 -0.88 7.86 36.18
CA PRO A 401 -1.98 7.25 36.91
C PRO A 401 -2.60 8.26 37.90
N PRO A 402 -3.94 8.30 38.04
CA PRO A 402 -4.62 9.26 38.92
C PRO A 402 -4.12 9.25 40.36
N GLY A 403 -3.92 8.07 40.95
CA GLY A 403 -3.42 7.92 42.33
C GLY A 403 -2.02 8.49 42.51
N LEU A 404 -1.14 8.40 41.49
CA LEU A 404 0.18 9.03 41.54
C LEU A 404 0.08 10.56 41.49
N VAL A 405 -0.82 11.07 40.65
CA VAL A 405 -1.08 12.52 40.55
C VAL A 405 -1.55 13.08 41.87
N GLU A 406 -2.53 12.43 42.51
CA GLU A 406 -3.02 12.83 43.84
C GLU A 406 -1.92 12.75 44.90
N GLY A 407 -1.12 11.69 44.86
CA GLY A 407 0.02 11.55 45.77
C GLY A 407 1.03 12.66 45.62
N ILE A 408 1.38 13.02 44.40
CA ILE A 408 2.32 14.14 44.12
C ILE A 408 1.70 15.49 44.54
N ASP A 409 0.38 15.66 44.37
CA ASP A 409 -0.29 16.91 44.77
C ASP A 409 -0.27 17.15 46.27
N ARG A 410 -0.25 16.12 47.09
CA ARG A 410 -0.14 16.20 48.56
C ARG A 410 1.30 16.47 49.05
N MET A 411 2.30 16.29 48.17
CA MET A 411 3.71 16.52 48.52
C MET A 411 4.08 18.00 48.53
N ASP A 412 5.05 18.35 49.34
CA ASP A 412 5.73 19.63 49.25
C ASP A 412 6.57 19.78 47.99
N SER A 413 7.12 20.94 47.72
CA SER A 413 7.94 21.19 46.52
C SER A 413 9.19 20.31 46.44
N ALA A 414 9.77 19.89 47.57
CA ALA A 414 10.95 19.04 47.62
C ALA A 414 10.58 17.58 47.28
N GLY A 415 9.50 17.07 47.83
CA GLY A 415 8.95 15.76 47.54
C GLY A 415 8.54 15.61 46.08
N ARG A 416 7.79 16.61 45.53
CA ARG A 416 7.44 16.66 44.09
C ARG A 416 8.67 16.60 43.20
N ARG A 417 9.69 17.42 43.50
CA ARG A 417 10.93 17.44 42.70
C ARG A 417 11.67 16.11 42.78
N ARG A 418 11.72 15.46 43.94
CA ARG A 418 12.34 14.14 44.12
C ARG A 418 11.61 13.10 43.31
N THR A 419 10.31 12.97 43.48
CA THR A 419 9.46 12.01 42.78
C THR A 419 9.57 12.15 41.26
N LEU A 420 9.44 13.36 40.72
CA LEU A 420 9.56 13.61 39.28
C LEU A 420 10.95 13.30 38.75
N ARG A 421 12.01 13.54 39.55
CA ARG A 421 13.37 13.16 39.17
C ARG A 421 13.53 11.65 39.13
N SER A 422 13.03 10.92 40.12
CA SER A 422 13.07 9.45 40.15
C SER A 422 12.30 8.83 39.00
N ILE A 423 11.10 9.34 38.67
CA ILE A 423 10.35 8.91 37.47
C ILE A 423 11.18 9.21 36.22
N GLY A 424 11.74 10.41 36.06
CA GLY A 424 12.55 10.76 34.87
C GLY A 424 13.72 9.79 34.65
N ARG A 425 14.48 9.49 35.71
CA ARG A 425 15.64 8.59 35.66
C ARG A 425 15.25 7.15 35.37
N ALA A 426 14.26 6.60 36.07
CA ALA A 426 13.79 5.23 35.87
C ALA A 426 13.19 5.04 34.47
N SER A 427 12.60 6.10 33.90
CA SER A 427 12.02 6.06 32.56
C SER A 427 13.05 5.87 31.43
N GLU A 428 14.31 6.26 31.67
CA GLU A 428 15.38 6.07 30.67
C GLU A 428 15.66 4.58 30.38
N SER A 429 15.49 3.73 31.40
CA SER A 429 15.75 2.28 31.31
C SER A 429 14.48 1.45 31.13
N SER A 430 13.36 1.89 31.69
CA SER A 430 12.15 1.06 31.85
C SER A 430 10.89 1.64 31.15
N GLY A 431 10.98 2.85 30.59
CA GLY A 431 9.85 3.56 29.99
C GLY A 431 9.02 4.32 31.03
N PHE A 432 8.26 5.33 30.53
CA PHE A 432 7.51 6.26 31.38
C PHE A 432 6.38 5.59 32.17
N GLU A 433 5.63 4.68 31.53
CA GLU A 433 4.52 3.99 32.17
C GLU A 433 4.97 3.12 33.32
N ALA A 434 6.01 2.31 33.12
CA ALA A 434 6.57 1.46 34.17
C ALA A 434 7.16 2.27 35.33
N ALA A 435 7.81 3.40 35.04
CA ALA A 435 8.33 4.30 36.06
C ALA A 435 7.22 5.00 36.87
N CYS A 436 6.14 5.41 36.25
CA CYS A 436 4.95 5.95 36.91
C CYS A 436 4.26 4.93 37.77
N GLU A 437 4.08 3.70 37.29
CA GLU A 437 3.48 2.61 38.07
C GLU A 437 4.34 2.24 39.27
N ALA A 438 5.67 2.20 39.09
CA ALA A 438 6.59 1.98 40.19
C ALA A 438 6.50 3.09 41.27
N ALA A 439 6.46 4.35 40.83
CA ALA A 439 6.29 5.47 41.72
C ALA A 439 4.95 5.48 42.47
N LEU A 440 3.87 5.07 41.78
CA LEU A 440 2.55 4.90 42.38
C LEU A 440 2.57 3.91 43.53
N ARG A 441 3.17 2.75 43.37
CA ARG A 441 3.27 1.71 44.42
C ARG A 441 4.03 2.22 45.63
N VAL A 442 5.09 3.05 45.46
CA VAL A 442 5.82 3.64 46.54
C VAL A 442 4.95 4.68 47.31
N VAL A 443 4.18 5.49 46.56
CA VAL A 443 3.26 6.48 47.15
C VAL A 443 2.12 5.80 47.92
N GLU A 444 1.52 4.73 47.37
CA GLU A 444 0.49 3.92 48.05
C GLU A 444 1.03 3.29 49.32
N GLY A 445 2.31 2.96 49.38
CA GLY A 445 3.00 2.52 50.60
C GLY A 445 3.32 3.64 51.60
N GLY A 446 2.80 4.87 51.38
CA GLY A 446 2.99 6.01 52.25
C GLY A 446 4.39 6.64 52.25
N ARG A 447 5.22 6.32 51.23
CA ARG A 447 6.59 6.82 51.13
C ARG A 447 6.74 7.81 49.96
N VAL A 448 7.78 8.65 50.06
CA VAL A 448 8.16 9.52 48.95
C VAL A 448 9.07 8.71 48.00
N PRO A 449 8.73 8.60 46.70
CA PRO A 449 9.57 7.91 45.74
C PRO A 449 11.03 8.43 45.70
N ASP A 450 11.96 7.49 45.74
CA ASP A 450 13.40 7.71 45.56
C ASP A 450 13.97 6.99 44.35
N ASP A 451 15.13 7.42 43.88
CA ASP A 451 15.74 6.95 42.64
C ASP A 451 15.96 5.42 42.62
N ALA A 452 16.45 4.83 43.71
CA ALA A 452 16.81 3.42 43.78
C ALA A 452 15.57 2.53 43.80
N THR A 453 14.57 2.87 44.65
CA THR A 453 13.35 2.11 44.78
C THR A 453 12.53 2.14 43.49
N VAL A 454 12.38 3.33 42.88
CA VAL A 454 11.63 3.47 41.63
C VAL A 454 12.32 2.77 40.47
N ASP A 455 13.63 2.82 40.31
CA ASP A 455 14.36 2.16 39.23
C ASP A 455 14.24 0.64 39.33
N VAL A 456 14.44 0.07 40.51
CA VAL A 456 14.29 -1.40 40.71
C VAL A 456 12.89 -1.89 40.38
N LEU A 457 11.87 -1.18 40.90
CA LEU A 457 10.46 -1.56 40.65
C LEU A 457 10.09 -1.36 39.18
N ALA A 458 10.52 -0.26 38.54
CA ALA A 458 10.23 0.00 37.13
C ALA A 458 10.83 -1.05 36.21
N ARG A 459 12.08 -1.47 36.43
CA ARG A 459 12.70 -2.58 35.67
C ARG A 459 11.94 -3.90 35.82
N ARG A 460 11.45 -4.19 37.04
CA ARG A 460 10.65 -5.39 37.30
C ARG A 460 9.31 -5.36 36.55
N ILE A 461 8.65 -4.19 36.53
CA ILE A 461 7.40 -3.99 35.81
C ILE A 461 7.64 -4.10 34.28
N ALA A 462 8.65 -3.43 33.77
CA ALA A 462 8.98 -3.44 32.35
C ALA A 462 9.45 -4.81 31.83
N GLY A 463 10.10 -5.62 32.69
CA GLY A 463 10.55 -6.97 32.37
C GLY A 463 9.44 -8.01 32.32
N GLY A 464 8.14 -7.59 32.41
CA GLY A 464 7.00 -8.49 32.35
C GLY A 464 7.00 -9.44 33.53
N GLY A 465 6.81 -8.96 34.74
CA GLY A 465 6.66 -9.79 35.94
C GLY A 465 5.44 -10.70 35.92
N GLY A 466 5.48 -11.70 35.08
CA GLY A 466 4.62 -12.89 35.12
C GLY A 466 5.24 -13.90 36.08
N GLY A 467 4.94 -13.78 37.35
CA GLY A 467 5.32 -14.72 38.38
C GLY A 467 4.82 -14.22 39.71
N ALA A 468 3.63 -14.67 40.11
CA ALA A 468 3.17 -14.58 41.48
C ALA A 468 4.12 -15.41 42.38
N GLY A 469 5.21 -14.77 42.77
CA GLY A 469 6.09 -15.15 43.83
C GLY A 469 6.42 -13.87 44.55
N GLY A 470 5.61 -13.51 45.55
CA GLY A 470 5.90 -12.41 46.46
C GLY A 470 7.31 -12.55 46.98
N ALA A 471 8.26 -11.75 46.48
CA ALA A 471 9.51 -11.58 47.18
C ALA A 471 9.12 -10.90 48.48
N ASP A 472 9.25 -11.63 49.58
CA ASP A 472 9.02 -11.16 50.90
C ASP A 472 10.04 -10.04 51.20
N LEU A 473 9.57 -8.79 51.05
CA LEU A 473 10.37 -7.59 51.33
C LEU A 473 10.64 -7.42 52.81
N SER A 474 10.05 -8.23 53.71
CA SER A 474 10.30 -8.26 55.13
C SER A 474 11.77 -8.58 55.46
N VAL A 475 12.48 -9.27 54.54
CA VAL A 475 13.90 -9.57 54.65
C VAL A 475 14.73 -8.27 54.59
N TYR A 476 14.27 -7.23 53.91
CA TYR A 476 14.93 -5.92 53.83
C TYR A 476 14.57 -4.98 55.00
N ASP A 477 13.40 -5.16 55.61
CA ASP A 477 13.02 -4.45 56.83
C ASP A 477 13.91 -4.84 58.02
N GLY A 478 14.50 -6.03 58.04
CA GLY A 478 15.48 -6.49 58.99
C GLY A 478 16.82 -5.74 58.93
N PHE A 479 17.26 -5.33 57.73
CA PHE A 479 18.48 -4.55 57.54
C PHE A 479 18.33 -3.05 57.96
N LEU A 480 17.12 -2.51 57.88
CA LEU A 480 16.83 -1.15 58.25
C LEU A 480 16.66 -0.96 59.78
N LYS A 481 16.28 -2.06 60.49
CA LYS A 481 16.17 -2.04 61.97
C LYS A 481 17.52 -2.23 62.67
N GLY A 482 18.55 -2.75 62.00
CA GLY A 482 19.90 -2.92 62.54
C GLY A 482 20.79 -1.68 62.59
N ALA A 483 20.38 -0.59 61.92
CA ALA A 483 21.20 0.66 61.83
C ALA A 483 20.86 1.72 62.89
N VAL A 484 20.01 1.44 63.86
CA VAL A 484 19.60 2.40 64.92
C VAL A 484 20.04 1.97 66.32
N ALA A 485 20.80 0.88 66.46
CA ALA A 485 21.21 0.34 67.75
C ALA A 485 22.74 0.27 67.92
N ASP A 486 23.50 1.31 67.54
CA ASP A 486 24.86 1.51 68.05
C ASP A 486 25.18 3.04 68.04
N GLY A 487 24.71 3.71 69.04
CA GLY A 487 25.00 5.07 69.42
C GLY A 487 25.16 5.14 70.93
N ARG A 488 26.29 4.64 71.42
CA ARG A 488 26.88 5.06 72.68
C ARG A 488 28.38 5.24 72.49
#